data_96cafbc6b0986a9b7862b1785b051af8
#
_entry.id   96cafbc6b0986a9b7862b1785b051af8
#
_cell.length_a   1.000
_cell.length_b   1.000
_cell.length_c   1.000
_cell.angle_alpha   90.00
_cell.angle_beta   90.00
_cell.angle_gamma   90.00
#
_symmetry.space_group_name_H-M   'P 1'
#
loop_
_entity.id
_entity.type
_entity.pdbx_description
1 polymer ?
#
loop_
_entity_poly.entity_id
_entity_poly.type
_entity_poly.pdbx_seq_one_letter_code
_entity_poly.pdbx_strand_id
1 'polypeptide(L)'
;SSSKTKDELGVKPAPVMADFSSRGPNTITPHILKPDINAPGVSVVAAYSQEVSPSGLASDGRRVAYMVESGTSMSCPHVAGIAGLLRNKYPAWNPNMVYSAIMTTGTQFHHHRDQIPTHVLN
;
A
#
# COMPACT_ATOMS: atom_id res chain seq x y z
N SER A 1 15.67 -12.43 25.01
CA SER A 1 14.32 -12.14 25.51
C SER A 1 13.50 -11.58 24.36
N SER A 2 12.53 -12.34 23.91
CA SER A 2 11.57 -11.90 22.90
C SER A 2 10.57 -10.97 23.59
N SER A 3 10.64 -9.68 23.30
CA SER A 3 9.59 -8.74 23.72
C SER A 3 8.32 -9.03 22.92
N LYS A 4 7.18 -9.14 23.61
CA LYS A 4 5.88 -9.21 22.91
C LYS A 4 5.69 -7.95 22.08
N THR A 5 5.35 -8.10 20.81
CA THR A 5 4.92 -6.99 19.96
C THR A 5 3.69 -6.36 20.61
N LYS A 6 3.71 -5.06 20.78
CA LYS A 6 2.61 -4.29 21.38
C LYS A 6 2.11 -3.31 20.34
N ASP A 7 0.82 -3.36 20.08
CA ASP A 7 0.19 -2.37 19.22
C ASP A 7 0.10 -1.03 19.96
N GLU A 8 0.56 0.02 19.33
CA GLU A 8 0.52 1.37 19.86
C GLU A 8 -0.46 2.21 19.05
N LEU A 9 -1.52 2.64 19.71
CA LEU A 9 -2.57 3.43 19.06
C LEU A 9 -2.33 4.93 19.29
N GLY A 10 -2.74 5.75 18.33
CA GLY A 10 -2.67 7.21 18.45
C GLY A 10 -1.26 7.79 18.28
N VAL A 11 -0.32 7.03 17.76
CA VAL A 11 1.03 7.53 17.44
C VAL A 11 0.94 8.64 16.39
N LYS A 12 1.61 9.76 16.67
CA LYS A 12 1.73 10.86 15.72
C LYS A 12 3.20 11.13 15.42
N PRO A 13 3.55 11.55 14.20
CA PRO A 13 2.67 11.83 13.06
C PRO A 13 2.13 10.56 12.41
N ALA A 14 0.89 10.63 11.91
CA ALA A 14 0.27 9.54 11.16
C ALA A 14 -0.62 10.13 10.04
N PRO A 15 -0.71 9.48 8.88
CA PRO A 15 0.07 8.32 8.43
C PRO A 15 1.54 8.65 8.14
N VAL A 16 2.40 7.64 8.21
CA VAL A 16 3.85 7.75 7.93
C VAL A 16 4.19 6.83 6.78
N MET A 17 5.05 7.29 5.87
CA MET A 17 5.58 6.47 4.79
C MET A 17 6.47 5.36 5.34
N ALA A 18 6.27 4.14 4.86
CA ALA A 18 7.15 3.03 5.18
C ALA A 18 8.56 3.25 4.58
N ASP A 19 9.60 2.89 5.34
CA ASP A 19 11.00 3.09 4.92
C ASP A 19 11.34 2.31 3.63
N PHE A 20 10.69 1.17 3.43
CA PHE A 20 10.89 0.35 2.24
C PHE A 20 10.18 0.90 0.99
N SER A 21 9.32 1.91 1.14
CA SER A 21 8.56 2.45 0.01
C SER A 21 9.47 3.27 -0.90
N SER A 22 9.50 2.92 -2.18
CA SER A 22 10.30 3.63 -3.17
C SER A 22 9.70 4.99 -3.48
N ARG A 23 10.56 6.00 -3.53
CA ARG A 23 10.21 7.36 -3.93
C ARG A 23 10.58 7.60 -5.40
N GLY A 24 9.73 8.36 -6.11
CA GLY A 24 10.14 8.93 -7.39
C GLY A 24 11.14 10.09 -7.22
N PRO A 25 11.67 10.64 -8.31
CA PRO A 25 11.43 10.21 -9.68
C PRO A 25 12.24 8.96 -10.05
N ASN A 26 11.81 8.27 -11.13
CA ASN A 26 12.56 7.17 -11.70
C ASN A 26 13.89 7.68 -12.27
N THR A 27 15.00 6.99 -11.98
CA THR A 27 16.35 7.41 -12.42
C THR A 27 16.59 7.28 -13.91
N ILE A 28 15.84 6.40 -14.60
CA ILE A 28 15.94 6.19 -16.05
C ILE A 28 15.01 7.13 -16.81
N THR A 29 13.79 7.33 -16.31
CA THR A 29 12.75 8.17 -16.94
C THR A 29 12.20 9.21 -15.96
N PRO A 30 13.01 10.19 -15.55
CA PRO A 30 12.66 11.10 -14.45
C PRO A 30 11.48 12.05 -14.77
N HIS A 31 11.12 12.18 -16.03
CA HIS A 31 9.97 12.96 -16.49
C HIS A 31 8.63 12.20 -16.32
N ILE A 32 8.66 10.90 -16.02
CA ILE A 32 7.47 10.12 -15.72
C ILE A 32 7.32 10.07 -14.21
N LEU A 33 6.33 10.81 -13.70
CA LEU A 33 6.04 10.81 -12.26
C LEU A 33 5.30 9.53 -11.88
N LYS A 34 5.97 8.68 -11.13
CA LYS A 34 5.47 7.47 -10.48
C LYS A 34 6.21 7.31 -9.16
N PRO A 35 5.57 6.77 -8.15
CA PRO A 35 4.19 6.26 -8.03
C PRO A 35 3.10 7.35 -8.08
N ASP A 36 1.80 6.96 -8.21
CA ASP A 36 0.67 7.90 -8.33
C ASP A 36 -0.06 8.15 -7.02
N ILE A 37 -0.16 7.13 -6.15
CA ILE A 37 -0.95 7.21 -4.92
C ILE A 37 -0.42 6.25 -3.85
N ASN A 38 -0.63 6.59 -2.59
CA ASN A 38 -0.37 5.71 -1.44
C ASN A 38 -1.61 4.96 -1.02
N ALA A 39 -1.34 3.80 -0.47
CA ALA A 39 -2.34 2.99 0.21
C ALA A 39 -1.68 2.22 1.37
N PRO A 40 -2.47 1.69 2.32
CA PRO A 40 -1.92 0.89 3.41
C PRO A 40 -1.11 -0.29 2.88
N GLY A 41 0.14 -0.43 3.37
CA GLY A 41 1.06 -1.48 2.93
C GLY A 41 1.89 -2.09 4.07
N VAL A 42 1.63 -1.72 5.33
CA VAL A 42 2.34 -2.23 6.50
C VAL A 42 1.41 -3.06 7.37
N SER A 43 1.84 -4.26 7.73
CA SER A 43 1.09 -5.20 8.58
C SER A 43 -0.33 -5.47 8.07
N VAL A 44 -0.47 -5.67 6.77
CA VAL A 44 -1.76 -5.94 6.12
C VAL A 44 -2.10 -7.42 6.26
N VAL A 45 -3.28 -7.72 6.79
CA VAL A 45 -3.83 -9.08 6.79
C VAL A 45 -4.41 -9.37 5.42
N ALA A 46 -3.87 -10.37 4.75
CA ALA A 46 -4.29 -10.75 3.40
C ALA A 46 -4.51 -12.26 3.29
N ALA A 47 -5.29 -12.67 2.30
CA ALA A 47 -5.43 -14.07 1.95
C ALA A 47 -4.08 -14.65 1.52
N TYR A 48 -3.79 -15.86 1.96
CA TYR A 48 -2.53 -16.54 1.67
C TYR A 48 -2.80 -17.92 1.08
N SER A 49 -1.89 -18.36 0.20
CA SER A 49 -2.01 -19.69 -0.41
C SER A 49 -1.75 -20.79 0.61
N GLN A 50 -2.65 -21.75 0.70
CA GLN A 50 -2.47 -22.91 1.58
C GLN A 50 -1.54 -23.99 0.98
N GLU A 51 -1.00 -23.75 -0.21
CA GLU A 51 -0.05 -24.65 -0.87
C GLU A 51 1.39 -24.46 -0.37
N VAL A 52 1.68 -23.29 0.23
CA VAL A 52 3.01 -22.97 0.75
C VAL A 52 2.95 -22.64 2.24
N SER A 53 4.07 -22.82 2.93
CA SER A 53 4.18 -22.47 4.34
C SER A 53 4.36 -20.96 4.53
N PRO A 54 3.93 -20.38 5.68
CA PRO A 54 4.11 -18.96 5.98
C PRO A 54 5.57 -18.51 5.97
N SER A 55 6.50 -19.40 6.34
CA SER A 55 7.93 -19.09 6.34
C SER A 55 8.65 -19.37 5.02
N GLY A 56 8.00 -20.05 4.08
CA GLY A 56 8.63 -20.52 2.84
C GLY A 56 9.65 -21.65 3.05
N LEU A 57 9.87 -22.12 4.28
CA LEU A 57 10.82 -23.19 4.57
C LEU A 57 10.20 -24.57 4.36
N ALA A 58 10.96 -25.49 3.79
CA ALA A 58 10.49 -26.87 3.55
C ALA A 58 10.17 -27.63 4.86
N SER A 59 10.80 -27.24 5.97
CA SER A 59 10.55 -27.83 7.30
C SER A 59 9.28 -27.30 7.97
N ASP A 60 8.68 -26.20 7.45
CA ASP A 60 7.47 -25.61 8.00
C ASP A 60 6.24 -26.25 7.38
N GLY A 61 5.58 -27.12 8.12
CA GLY A 61 4.37 -27.81 7.66
C GLY A 61 3.07 -27.00 7.80
N ARG A 62 3.11 -25.77 8.32
CA ARG A 62 1.91 -24.95 8.51
C ARG A 62 1.28 -24.59 7.18
N ARG A 63 -0.05 -24.55 7.16
CA ARG A 63 -0.86 -24.07 6.05
C ARG A 63 -1.90 -23.12 6.61
N VAL A 64 -1.85 -21.86 6.19
CA VAL A 64 -2.69 -20.79 6.72
C VAL A 64 -3.47 -20.13 5.60
N ALA A 65 -4.72 -19.76 5.88
CA ALA A 65 -5.58 -19.09 4.91
C ALA A 65 -5.31 -17.56 4.83
N TYR A 66 -4.69 -17.01 5.86
CA TYR A 66 -4.39 -15.58 5.98
C TYR A 66 -2.99 -15.40 6.56
N MET A 67 -2.32 -14.37 6.12
CA MET A 67 -1.01 -13.97 6.63
C MET A 67 -0.93 -12.45 6.77
N VAL A 68 -0.07 -11.99 7.67
CA VAL A 68 0.25 -10.55 7.80
C VAL A 68 1.51 -10.28 7.00
N GLU A 69 1.40 -9.36 6.05
CA GLU A 69 2.48 -8.98 5.18
C GLU A 69 2.69 -7.46 5.14
N SER A 70 3.91 -7.05 4.81
CA SER A 70 4.25 -5.64 4.60
C SER A 70 4.99 -5.48 3.28
N GLY A 71 4.57 -4.50 2.50
CA GLY A 71 5.18 -4.21 1.21
C GLY A 71 4.29 -3.33 0.35
N THR A 72 4.87 -2.71 -0.66
CA THR A 72 4.13 -1.98 -1.69
C THR A 72 3.18 -2.91 -2.46
N SER A 73 3.49 -4.21 -2.48
CA SER A 73 2.61 -5.26 -3.00
C SER A 73 1.29 -5.40 -2.25
N MET A 74 1.20 -4.92 -1.01
CA MET A 74 -0.04 -4.87 -0.22
C MET A 74 -0.80 -3.57 -0.45
N SER A 75 -0.12 -2.49 -0.78
CA SER A 75 -0.74 -1.22 -1.16
C SER A 75 -1.46 -1.30 -2.52
N CYS A 76 -0.86 -1.97 -3.48
CA CYS A 76 -1.41 -2.12 -4.83
C CYS A 76 -2.84 -2.69 -4.86
N PRO A 77 -3.16 -3.83 -4.22
CA PRO A 77 -4.51 -4.38 -4.23
C PRO A 77 -5.55 -3.52 -3.52
N HIS A 78 -5.17 -2.66 -2.57
CA HIS A 78 -6.09 -1.68 -2.01
C HIS A 78 -6.61 -0.71 -3.09
N VAL A 79 -5.70 -0.15 -3.88
CA VAL A 79 -6.06 0.75 -4.99
C VAL A 79 -6.81 0.01 -6.09
N ALA A 80 -6.39 -1.22 -6.41
CA ALA A 80 -7.08 -2.06 -7.37
C ALA A 80 -8.53 -2.37 -6.93
N GLY A 81 -8.74 -2.62 -5.64
CA GLY A 81 -10.08 -2.81 -5.07
C GLY A 81 -10.96 -1.56 -5.20
N ILE A 82 -10.41 -0.38 -4.90
CA ILE A 82 -11.11 0.90 -5.10
C ILE A 82 -11.49 1.10 -6.57
N ALA A 83 -10.56 0.85 -7.48
CA ALA A 83 -10.81 0.93 -8.91
C ALA A 83 -11.92 -0.06 -9.36
N GLY A 84 -11.91 -1.28 -8.82
CA GLY A 84 -12.95 -2.28 -9.04
C GLY A 84 -14.34 -1.81 -8.57
N LEU A 85 -14.42 -1.22 -7.38
CA LEU A 85 -15.67 -0.65 -6.85
C LEU A 85 -16.18 0.51 -7.72
N LEU A 86 -15.30 1.38 -8.16
CA LEU A 86 -15.67 2.48 -9.08
C LEU A 86 -16.17 1.94 -10.43
N ARG A 87 -15.50 0.94 -10.98
CA ARG A 87 -15.93 0.29 -12.23
C ARG A 87 -17.27 -0.42 -12.08
N ASN A 88 -17.52 -1.04 -10.94
CA ASN A 88 -18.81 -1.67 -10.67
C ASN A 88 -19.94 -0.62 -10.59
N LYS A 89 -19.68 0.50 -9.93
CA LYS A 89 -20.64 1.58 -9.78
C LYS A 89 -20.87 2.38 -11.07
N TYR A 90 -19.82 2.56 -11.86
CA TYR A 90 -19.81 3.33 -13.09
C TYR A 90 -19.24 2.52 -14.26
N PRO A 91 -19.99 1.53 -14.81
CA PRO A 91 -19.45 0.62 -15.82
C PRO A 91 -18.99 1.31 -17.12
N ALA A 92 -19.53 2.47 -17.43
CA ALA A 92 -19.17 3.26 -18.59
C ALA A 92 -17.85 4.05 -18.45
N TRP A 93 -17.28 4.13 -17.25
CA TRP A 93 -16.05 4.85 -17.04
C TRP A 93 -14.86 4.12 -17.67
N ASN A 94 -14.07 4.85 -18.40
CA ASN A 94 -12.78 4.36 -18.91
C ASN A 94 -11.68 4.44 -17.81
N PRO A 95 -10.51 3.83 -18.01
CA PRO A 95 -9.44 3.84 -17.04
C PRO A 95 -9.00 5.25 -16.59
N ASN A 96 -8.98 6.23 -17.51
CA ASN A 96 -8.59 7.60 -17.17
C ASN A 96 -9.61 8.29 -16.25
N MET A 97 -10.89 8.00 -16.41
CA MET A 97 -11.92 8.51 -15.50
C MET A 97 -11.76 7.96 -14.09
N VAL A 98 -11.51 6.65 -13.97
CA VAL A 98 -11.23 6.01 -12.69
C VAL A 98 -9.97 6.59 -12.05
N TYR A 99 -8.90 6.70 -12.82
CA TYR A 99 -7.65 7.31 -12.38
C TYR A 99 -7.87 8.74 -11.87
N SER A 100 -8.54 9.59 -12.65
CA SER A 100 -8.82 10.97 -12.29
C SER A 100 -9.63 11.07 -10.99
N ALA A 101 -10.66 10.23 -10.84
CA ALA A 101 -11.48 10.21 -9.63
C ALA A 101 -10.67 9.87 -8.39
N ILE A 102 -9.79 8.86 -8.46
CA ILE A 102 -8.91 8.48 -7.35
C ILE A 102 -7.93 9.60 -7.03
N MET A 103 -7.28 10.18 -8.04
CA MET A 103 -6.28 11.23 -7.84
C MET A 103 -6.85 12.52 -7.28
N THR A 104 -8.04 12.93 -7.71
CA THR A 104 -8.68 14.19 -7.27
C THR A 104 -9.36 14.08 -5.92
N THR A 105 -9.65 12.88 -5.44
CA THR A 105 -10.28 12.63 -4.13
C THR A 105 -9.32 12.13 -3.07
N GLY A 106 -8.07 11.91 -3.42
CA GLY A 106 -7.01 11.54 -2.48
C GLY A 106 -6.76 12.63 -1.45
N THR A 107 -6.55 12.24 -0.20
CA THR A 107 -6.20 13.16 0.87
C THR A 107 -4.71 13.50 0.82
N GLN A 108 -4.40 14.79 0.90
CA GLN A 108 -3.01 15.26 1.01
C GLN A 108 -2.63 15.41 2.47
N PHE A 109 -1.52 14.78 2.86
CA PHE A 109 -0.98 14.93 4.21
C PHE A 109 0.28 15.80 4.15
N HIS A 110 0.26 16.92 4.87
CA HIS A 110 1.43 17.79 5.02
C HIS A 110 2.04 17.57 6.40
N HIS A 111 3.29 17.13 6.45
CA HIS A 111 4.07 17.17 7.67
C HIS A 111 4.73 18.55 7.84
N HIS A 112 4.45 19.20 8.97
CA HIS A 112 5.16 20.41 9.38
C HIS A 112 6.62 20.05 9.68
N ARG A 113 7.50 20.44 8.84
CA ARG A 113 8.94 20.71 8.83
C ARG A 113 9.60 20.11 7.60
N ASP A 114 10.04 20.99 6.71
CA ASP A 114 11.00 20.77 5.62
C ASP A 114 10.88 19.44 4.84
N GLN A 115 9.71 18.86 4.83
CA GLN A 115 9.47 17.60 4.18
C GLN A 115 8.66 17.85 2.93
N ILE A 116 9.23 17.37 1.87
CA ILE A 116 8.64 17.23 0.55
C ILE A 116 7.15 16.93 0.70
N PRO A 117 6.27 17.68 0.02
CA PRO A 117 4.85 17.35 0.00
C PRO A 117 4.72 15.90 -0.39
N THR A 118 4.34 15.09 0.55
CA THR A 118 4.08 13.68 0.29
C THR A 118 2.74 13.57 -0.41
N HIS A 119 2.72 13.95 -1.66
CA HIS A 119 1.86 13.26 -2.61
C HIS A 119 2.44 11.87 -2.70
N VAL A 120 1.91 11.05 -1.96
CA VAL A 120 2.53 9.82 -1.75
C VAL A 120 1.88 8.83 -2.60
N LEU A 121 2.67 8.30 -3.31
CA LEU A 121 2.44 7.63 -4.50
C LEU A 121 3.26 6.35 -4.42
N ASN A 122 2.64 5.25 -4.27
CA ASN A 122 3.19 3.94 -4.56
C ASN A 122 2.40 3.26 -5.63
#